data_f910fd0559147798802932fb240e6b39
#
_entry.id   f910fd0559147798802932fb240e6b39
#
_cell.length_a   1.000
_cell.length_b   1.000
_cell.length_c   1.000
_cell.angle_alpha   90.00
_cell.angle_beta   90.00
_cell.angle_gamma   90.00
#
_symmetry.space_group_name_H-M   'P 1'
#
loop_
_entity.id
_entity.type
_entity.pdbx_description
1 polymer ?
#
loop_
_entity_poly.entity_id
_entity_poly.type
_entity_poly.pdbx_seq_one_letter_code
_entity_poly.pdbx_strand_id
1 'polypeptide(L)'
;MASMLDPLLKKHGAQAAYARELLSVNEAINLDRTSIATLLREHNLTGDDGYDPLPTDDVLIDGGMQPFVTSLAKKVKPSLGEAVEAVIRTESGISVQTTRRRIDADSVIVTVPLGLLKAGTIQFDPGLPFEHRAAIDRLGFGNEKKTCLVYSDMNWAEEHHLVGLHDSPYFNFMVNLPAIAGKPMIMALSAGDKQIAADSLSIDELATALHVNVRAILGSDAPDPIDHSTTDWGNDPYALGAYSHSSLDTLGNEKKILQHPIAGRILLAGEALSNRSGYVDGAWNDGQRAASVFINNL
;
A
#
# COMPACT_ATOMS: atom_id res chain seq x y z
N MET A 1 5.62 -8.42 17.00
CA MET A 1 6.95 -8.33 16.31
C MET A 1 7.93 -7.47 17.09
N ALA A 2 7.61 -6.27 17.54
CA ALA A 2 8.54 -5.38 18.26
C ALA A 2 9.29 -6.09 19.41
N SER A 3 8.59 -6.80 20.29
CA SER A 3 9.21 -7.51 21.42
C SER A 3 10.24 -8.59 21.04
N MET A 4 10.18 -9.12 19.81
CA MET A 4 11.18 -10.05 19.29
C MET A 4 12.42 -9.33 18.76
N LEU A 5 12.26 -8.11 18.29
CA LEU A 5 13.37 -7.29 17.79
C LEU A 5 14.17 -6.63 18.93
N ASP A 6 13.56 -6.37 20.08
CA ASP A 6 14.25 -5.73 21.22
C ASP A 6 15.54 -6.45 21.67
N PRO A 7 15.58 -7.79 21.78
CA PRO A 7 16.83 -8.50 22.08
C PRO A 7 17.87 -8.37 20.96
N LEU A 8 17.42 -8.33 19.70
CA LEU A 8 18.30 -8.15 18.53
C LEU A 8 18.86 -6.73 18.47
N LEU A 9 18.04 -5.72 18.79
CA LEU A 9 18.48 -4.33 18.91
C LEU A 9 19.59 -4.17 19.95
N LYS A 10 19.43 -4.81 21.11
CA LYS A 10 20.47 -4.82 22.17
C LYS A 10 21.76 -5.49 21.71
N LYS A 11 21.67 -6.52 20.86
CA LYS A 11 22.84 -7.31 20.41
C LYS A 11 23.51 -6.72 19.17
N HIS A 12 22.73 -6.20 18.22
CA HIS A 12 23.18 -5.82 16.88
C HIS A 12 23.08 -4.31 16.57
N GLY A 13 22.60 -3.49 17.52
CA GLY A 13 22.60 -2.03 17.41
C GLY A 13 22.00 -1.49 16.12
N ALA A 14 22.79 -0.79 15.32
CA ALA A 14 22.33 -0.12 14.09
C ALA A 14 21.72 -1.06 13.04
N GLN A 15 22.21 -2.28 12.91
CA GLN A 15 21.68 -3.25 11.94
C GLN A 15 20.25 -3.68 12.29
N ALA A 16 19.97 -3.87 13.58
CA ALA A 16 18.62 -4.21 14.02
C ALA A 16 17.68 -2.99 13.97
N ALA A 17 18.20 -1.79 14.19
CA ALA A 17 17.45 -0.55 13.98
C ALA A 17 17.04 -0.40 12.50
N TYR A 18 17.97 -0.63 11.58
CA TYR A 18 17.69 -0.64 10.14
C TYR A 18 16.61 -1.66 9.76
N ALA A 19 16.74 -2.91 10.23
CA ALA A 19 15.74 -3.95 9.98
C ALA A 19 14.36 -3.58 10.52
N ARG A 20 14.29 -2.93 11.69
CA ARG A 20 13.02 -2.44 12.24
C ARG A 20 12.36 -1.40 11.34
N GLU A 21 13.14 -0.42 10.86
CA GLU A 21 12.62 0.61 9.95
C GLU A 21 12.13 -0.01 8.64
N LEU A 22 12.89 -0.94 8.07
CA LEU A 22 12.53 -1.64 6.83
C LEU A 22 11.22 -2.40 6.97
N LEU A 23 11.07 -3.20 8.03
CA LEU A 23 9.85 -3.94 8.30
C LEU A 23 8.65 -3.02 8.56
N SER A 24 8.86 -1.87 9.22
CA SER A 24 7.80 -0.88 9.45
C SER A 24 7.28 -0.28 8.16
N VAL A 25 8.17 -0.01 7.21
CA VAL A 25 7.81 0.49 5.87
C VAL A 25 7.10 -0.61 5.07
N ASN A 26 7.64 -1.83 5.03
CA ASN A 26 7.02 -2.94 4.27
C ASN A 26 5.57 -3.23 4.70
N GLU A 27 5.27 -3.07 5.98
CA GLU A 27 3.92 -3.29 6.51
C GLU A 27 3.09 -1.99 6.59
N ALA A 28 3.67 -0.84 6.30
CA ALA A 28 3.09 0.51 6.46
C ALA A 28 2.46 0.75 7.85
N ILE A 29 3.06 0.18 8.90
CA ILE A 29 2.51 0.21 10.27
C ILE A 29 3.62 0.01 11.32
N ASN A 30 3.28 0.29 12.58
CA ASN A 30 4.11 -0.11 13.71
C ASN A 30 4.18 -1.63 13.87
N LEU A 31 5.37 -2.15 14.11
CA LEU A 31 5.62 -3.59 14.24
C LEU A 31 4.97 -4.25 15.47
N ASP A 32 4.57 -3.49 16.48
CA ASP A 32 3.81 -3.98 17.62
C ASP A 32 2.34 -4.30 17.28
N ARG A 33 1.86 -3.80 16.14
CA ARG A 33 0.51 -4.06 15.61
C ARG A 33 0.47 -5.13 14.51
N THR A 34 1.60 -5.75 14.19
CA THR A 34 1.72 -6.76 13.13
C THR A 34 1.91 -8.15 13.72
N SER A 35 1.18 -9.14 13.19
CA SER A 35 1.31 -10.54 13.57
C SER A 35 2.49 -11.19 12.87
N ILE A 36 3.52 -11.58 13.62
CA ILE A 36 4.67 -12.27 13.04
C ILE A 36 4.30 -13.65 12.47
N ALA A 37 3.39 -14.36 13.10
CA ALA A 37 2.97 -15.69 12.64
C ALA A 37 2.26 -15.61 11.28
N THR A 38 1.46 -14.57 11.08
CA THR A 38 0.77 -14.33 9.81
C THR A 38 1.73 -13.80 8.76
N LEU A 39 2.63 -12.89 9.14
CA LEU A 39 3.68 -12.38 8.27
C LEU A 39 4.56 -13.51 7.72
N LEU A 40 5.05 -14.40 8.59
CA LEU A 40 5.87 -15.56 8.19
C LEU A 40 5.11 -16.47 7.21
N ARG A 41 3.81 -16.60 7.37
CA ARG A 41 2.95 -17.40 6.48
C ARG A 41 2.71 -16.70 5.15
N GLU A 42 2.44 -15.41 5.16
CA GLU A 42 2.18 -14.62 3.95
C GLU A 42 3.42 -14.50 3.06
N HIS A 43 4.60 -14.38 3.65
CA HIS A 43 5.86 -14.32 2.92
C HIS A 43 6.48 -15.70 2.69
N ASN A 44 5.74 -16.79 2.96
CA ASN A 44 6.18 -18.18 2.82
C ASN A 44 7.57 -18.50 3.37
N LEU A 45 7.94 -17.82 4.45
CA LEU A 45 9.18 -18.12 5.16
C LEU A 45 9.16 -19.50 5.84
N THR A 46 8.02 -20.20 5.75
CA THR A 46 7.82 -21.59 6.22
C THR A 46 8.01 -22.64 5.13
N GLY A 47 8.11 -22.25 3.85
CA GLY A 47 8.53 -23.14 2.75
C GLY A 47 7.47 -24.10 2.18
N ASP A 48 6.19 -23.96 2.55
CA ASP A 48 5.21 -25.04 2.33
C ASP A 48 4.28 -24.89 1.10
N ASP A 49 4.26 -23.78 0.38
CA ASP A 49 3.24 -23.50 -0.65
C ASP A 49 3.77 -23.05 -2.03
N GLY A 50 5.04 -23.33 -2.32
CA GLY A 50 5.60 -23.10 -3.67
C GLY A 50 5.77 -21.61 -4.05
N TYR A 51 5.82 -20.74 -3.06
CA TYR A 51 6.17 -19.33 -3.25
C TYR A 51 7.62 -19.24 -3.71
N ASP A 52 7.81 -18.82 -4.95
CA ASP A 52 9.13 -18.43 -5.45
C ASP A 52 9.50 -17.10 -4.79
N PRO A 53 10.57 -17.05 -3.97
CA PRO A 53 11.01 -15.77 -3.43
C PRO A 53 11.26 -14.84 -4.61
N LEU A 54 10.60 -13.68 -4.57
CA LEU A 54 10.78 -12.65 -5.59
C LEU A 54 12.24 -12.38 -5.86
N PRO A 55 12.58 -12.02 -7.10
CA PRO A 55 13.86 -11.37 -7.35
C PRO A 55 14.04 -10.28 -6.29
N THR A 56 15.19 -10.28 -5.65
CA THR A 56 15.53 -9.43 -4.50
C THR A 56 15.62 -7.95 -4.86
N ASP A 57 15.38 -7.60 -6.12
CA ASP A 57 15.60 -6.25 -6.64
C ASP A 57 14.27 -5.55 -6.89
N ASP A 58 13.97 -4.54 -6.08
CA ASP A 58 12.95 -3.57 -6.37
C ASP A 58 13.34 -2.78 -7.63
N VAL A 59 12.37 -2.49 -8.48
CA VAL A 59 12.59 -1.74 -9.73
C VAL A 59 11.78 -0.45 -9.74
N LEU A 60 12.37 0.60 -10.27
CA LEU A 60 11.67 1.83 -10.60
C LEU A 60 11.22 1.79 -12.06
N ILE A 61 9.97 2.17 -12.30
CA ILE A 61 9.42 2.25 -13.65
C ILE A 61 9.73 3.63 -14.21
N ASP A 62 10.48 3.71 -15.30
CA ASP A 62 10.74 4.98 -15.96
C ASP A 62 9.43 5.60 -16.48
N GLY A 63 9.23 6.88 -16.15
CA GLY A 63 7.96 7.56 -16.40
C GLY A 63 6.83 7.24 -15.39
N GLY A 64 7.10 6.41 -14.37
CA GLY A 64 6.15 6.06 -13.32
C GLY A 64 5.08 5.04 -13.74
N MET A 65 4.12 4.80 -12.84
CA MET A 65 3.06 3.79 -13.05
C MET A 65 1.96 4.23 -14.03
N GLN A 66 1.75 5.53 -14.23
CA GLN A 66 0.66 6.04 -15.07
C GLN A 66 0.68 5.54 -16.51
N PRO A 67 1.82 5.53 -17.25
CA PRO A 67 1.91 4.99 -18.61
C PRO A 67 1.56 3.49 -18.64
N PHE A 68 1.98 2.73 -17.63
CA PHE A 68 1.68 1.30 -17.50
C PHE A 68 0.18 1.07 -17.36
N VAL A 69 -0.46 1.72 -16.38
CA VAL A 69 -1.91 1.61 -16.15
C VAL A 69 -2.70 2.10 -17.38
N THR A 70 -2.30 3.20 -18.00
CA THR A 70 -2.93 3.71 -19.22
C THR A 70 -2.83 2.70 -20.37
N SER A 71 -1.73 1.98 -20.48
CA SER A 71 -1.58 0.92 -21.50
C SER A 71 -2.54 -0.24 -21.27
N LEU A 72 -2.72 -0.68 -20.03
CA LEU A 72 -3.69 -1.71 -19.66
C LEU A 72 -5.13 -1.25 -19.92
N ALA A 73 -5.43 0.00 -19.59
CA ALA A 73 -6.77 0.59 -19.74
C ALA A 73 -7.19 0.85 -21.20
N LYS A 74 -6.29 0.75 -22.19
CA LYS A 74 -6.64 0.97 -23.63
C LYS A 74 -7.79 0.09 -24.13
N LYS A 75 -7.95 -1.11 -23.57
CA LYS A 75 -9.00 -2.07 -23.91
C LYS A 75 -10.25 -1.93 -23.05
N VAL A 76 -10.19 -1.11 -22.02
CA VAL A 76 -11.26 -0.85 -21.06
C VAL A 76 -11.63 0.64 -21.19
N LYS A 77 -12.91 0.96 -21.13
CA LYS A 77 -13.39 2.34 -21.15
C LYS A 77 -13.83 2.74 -19.73
N PRO A 78 -12.93 3.16 -18.86
CA PRO A 78 -13.29 3.55 -17.50
C PRO A 78 -14.14 4.83 -17.53
N SER A 79 -15.20 4.87 -16.72
CA SER A 79 -15.97 6.09 -16.47
C SER A 79 -15.28 6.87 -15.36
N LEU A 80 -14.52 7.89 -15.72
CA LEU A 80 -13.80 8.74 -14.76
C LEU A 80 -14.72 9.81 -14.17
N GLY A 81 -14.41 10.25 -12.94
CA GLY A 81 -15.20 11.22 -12.20
C GLY A 81 -16.60 10.72 -11.87
N GLU A 82 -16.77 9.41 -11.70
CA GLU A 82 -18.02 8.74 -11.38
C GLU A 82 -17.79 7.76 -10.22
N ALA A 83 -18.03 8.22 -9.00
CA ALA A 83 -17.84 7.41 -7.80
C ALA A 83 -19.05 6.50 -7.57
N VAL A 84 -18.80 5.26 -7.12
CA VAL A 84 -19.84 4.33 -6.69
C VAL A 84 -20.24 4.66 -5.24
N GLU A 85 -21.55 4.79 -5.00
CA GLU A 85 -22.13 5.06 -3.69
C GLU A 85 -22.79 3.81 -3.09
N ALA A 86 -23.41 2.97 -3.93
CA ALA A 86 -24.08 1.77 -3.46
C ALA A 86 -24.03 0.62 -4.47
N VAL A 87 -24.02 -0.61 -3.92
CA VAL A 87 -24.19 -1.88 -4.65
C VAL A 87 -25.42 -2.57 -4.09
N ILE A 88 -26.48 -2.62 -4.87
CA ILE A 88 -27.80 -3.10 -4.46
C ILE A 88 -28.09 -4.41 -5.20
N ARG A 89 -28.36 -5.47 -4.45
CA ARG A 89 -28.80 -6.75 -5.00
C ARG A 89 -30.29 -6.69 -5.31
N THR A 90 -30.67 -7.01 -6.54
CA THR A 90 -32.05 -7.11 -6.99
C THR A 90 -32.44 -8.57 -7.24
N GLU A 91 -33.71 -8.84 -7.55
CA GLU A 91 -34.16 -10.18 -7.92
C GLU A 91 -33.44 -10.71 -9.17
N SER A 92 -33.21 -9.84 -10.16
CA SER A 92 -32.65 -10.21 -11.47
C SER A 92 -31.13 -10.02 -11.58
N GLY A 93 -30.48 -9.26 -10.67
CA GLY A 93 -29.05 -8.95 -10.80
C GLY A 93 -28.54 -8.00 -9.73
N ILE A 94 -27.70 -7.09 -10.15
CA ILE A 94 -27.08 -6.03 -9.34
C ILE A 94 -27.41 -4.67 -9.92
N SER A 95 -27.75 -3.73 -9.05
CA SER A 95 -27.87 -2.31 -9.39
C SER A 95 -26.76 -1.53 -8.70
N VAL A 96 -25.86 -0.93 -9.46
CA VAL A 96 -24.79 -0.07 -8.96
C VAL A 96 -25.23 1.38 -9.05
N GLN A 97 -25.32 2.06 -7.91
CA GLN A 97 -25.62 3.49 -7.84
C GLN A 97 -24.32 4.27 -7.80
N THR A 98 -24.20 5.24 -8.68
CA THR A 98 -23.05 6.14 -8.75
C THR A 98 -23.48 7.59 -8.49
N THR A 99 -22.54 8.48 -8.34
CA THR A 99 -22.78 9.93 -8.24
C THR A 99 -23.48 10.52 -9.47
N ARG A 100 -23.57 9.79 -10.58
CA ARG A 100 -24.12 10.29 -11.85
C ARG A 100 -25.31 9.51 -12.37
N ARG A 101 -25.36 8.19 -12.15
CA ARG A 101 -26.36 7.32 -12.72
C ARG A 101 -26.48 6.00 -11.96
N ARG A 102 -27.49 5.25 -12.32
CA ARG A 102 -27.67 3.84 -11.97
C ARG A 102 -27.20 2.96 -13.12
N ILE A 103 -26.52 1.87 -12.81
CA ILE A 103 -26.05 0.85 -13.74
C ILE A 103 -26.58 -0.50 -13.28
N ASP A 104 -27.37 -1.17 -14.12
CA ASP A 104 -27.85 -2.52 -13.83
C ASP A 104 -26.96 -3.54 -14.55
N ALA A 105 -26.63 -4.64 -13.87
CA ALA A 105 -25.74 -5.70 -14.34
C ALA A 105 -26.13 -7.05 -13.72
N ASP A 106 -25.69 -8.16 -14.34
CA ASP A 106 -25.89 -9.49 -13.77
C ASP A 106 -25.04 -9.71 -12.54
N SER A 107 -23.82 -9.16 -12.55
CA SER A 107 -22.82 -9.33 -11.50
C SER A 107 -21.89 -8.12 -11.44
N VAL A 108 -21.16 -7.98 -10.31
CA VAL A 108 -20.18 -6.91 -10.10
C VAL A 108 -18.92 -7.44 -9.44
N ILE A 109 -17.77 -6.95 -9.88
CA ILE A 109 -16.48 -7.11 -9.19
C ILE A 109 -16.14 -5.77 -8.54
N VAL A 110 -15.98 -5.75 -7.23
CA VAL A 110 -15.64 -4.59 -6.43
C VAL A 110 -14.14 -4.62 -6.16
N THR A 111 -13.41 -3.65 -6.69
CA THR A 111 -11.93 -3.59 -6.63
C THR A 111 -11.41 -2.38 -5.85
N VAL A 112 -12.25 -1.81 -5.00
CA VAL A 112 -11.87 -0.64 -4.19
C VAL A 112 -10.83 -1.02 -3.13
N PRO A 113 -9.95 -0.09 -2.72
CA PRO A 113 -9.03 -0.32 -1.62
C PRO A 113 -9.72 -0.80 -0.34
N LEU A 114 -9.02 -1.62 0.44
CA LEU A 114 -9.55 -2.14 1.71
C LEU A 114 -9.99 -1.02 2.67
N GLY A 115 -9.32 0.14 2.63
CA GLY A 115 -9.69 1.31 3.43
C GLY A 115 -11.13 1.75 3.24
N LEU A 116 -11.64 1.74 2.00
CA LEU A 116 -13.04 2.10 1.72
C LEU A 116 -14.01 1.04 2.22
N LEU A 117 -13.66 -0.25 2.10
CA LEU A 117 -14.49 -1.35 2.65
C LEU A 117 -14.57 -1.27 4.18
N LYS A 118 -13.46 -0.96 4.86
CA LYS A 118 -13.41 -0.76 6.31
C LYS A 118 -14.23 0.44 6.75
N ALA A 119 -14.13 1.55 6.04
CA ALA A 119 -14.88 2.77 6.33
C ALA A 119 -16.37 2.66 5.98
N GLY A 120 -16.77 1.66 5.17
CA GLY A 120 -18.16 1.50 4.74
C GLY A 120 -18.65 2.64 3.85
N THR A 121 -17.76 3.25 3.07
CA THR A 121 -18.08 4.35 2.17
C THR A 121 -19.02 3.95 1.03
N ILE A 122 -18.98 2.67 0.65
CA ILE A 122 -19.90 2.09 -0.31
C ILE A 122 -20.98 1.31 0.45
N GLN A 123 -22.23 1.63 0.21
CA GLN A 123 -23.36 0.93 0.81
C GLN A 123 -23.64 -0.38 0.04
N PHE A 124 -23.80 -1.48 0.76
CA PHE A 124 -24.25 -2.75 0.21
C PHE A 124 -25.68 -3.04 0.70
N ASP A 125 -26.59 -3.35 -0.21
CA ASP A 125 -27.97 -3.70 0.14
C ASP A 125 -28.38 -5.03 -0.56
N PRO A 126 -28.72 -6.08 0.21
CA PRO A 126 -28.50 -6.20 1.67
C PRO A 126 -27.02 -6.10 2.03
N GLY A 127 -26.74 -5.70 3.26
CA GLY A 127 -25.37 -5.54 3.76
C GLY A 127 -24.48 -6.77 3.52
N LEU A 128 -23.17 -6.57 3.55
CA LEU A 128 -22.21 -7.66 3.41
C LEU A 128 -22.47 -8.76 4.47
N PRO A 129 -22.30 -10.05 4.12
CA PRO A 129 -22.42 -11.14 5.08
C PRO A 129 -21.51 -10.90 6.29
N PHE A 130 -21.96 -11.35 7.47
CA PHE A 130 -21.20 -11.16 8.72
C PHE A 130 -19.74 -11.62 8.61
N GLU A 131 -19.50 -12.77 7.98
CA GLU A 131 -18.14 -13.32 7.81
C GLU A 131 -17.26 -12.43 6.96
N HIS A 132 -17.80 -11.83 5.87
CA HIS A 132 -17.08 -10.87 5.03
C HIS A 132 -16.75 -9.61 5.83
N ARG A 133 -17.73 -9.07 6.54
CA ARG A 133 -17.52 -7.88 7.36
C ARG A 133 -16.46 -8.12 8.42
N ALA A 134 -16.56 -9.21 9.14
CA ALA A 134 -15.58 -9.60 10.16
C ALA A 134 -14.17 -9.82 9.56
N ALA A 135 -14.06 -10.37 8.34
CA ALA A 135 -12.79 -10.54 7.66
C ALA A 135 -12.18 -9.19 7.23
N ILE A 136 -12.99 -8.26 6.69
CA ILE A 136 -12.58 -6.87 6.38
C ILE A 136 -12.04 -6.19 7.64
N ASP A 137 -12.74 -6.29 8.75
CA ASP A 137 -12.38 -5.61 10.00
C ASP A 137 -11.05 -6.14 10.58
N ARG A 138 -10.79 -7.47 10.46
CA ARG A 138 -9.57 -8.11 10.95
C ARG A 138 -8.33 -7.85 10.11
N LEU A 139 -8.45 -7.67 8.79
CA LEU A 139 -7.29 -7.29 7.97
C LEU A 139 -6.79 -5.90 8.37
N GLY A 140 -5.48 -5.73 8.40
CA GLY A 140 -4.86 -4.43 8.57
C GLY A 140 -4.87 -3.62 7.27
N PHE A 141 -4.91 -2.31 7.38
CA PHE A 141 -4.69 -1.39 6.26
C PHE A 141 -3.80 -0.27 6.74
N GLY A 142 -2.59 -0.22 6.21
CA GLY A 142 -1.55 0.69 6.65
C GLY A 142 -1.61 2.04 5.94
N ASN A 143 -0.81 2.96 6.42
CA ASN A 143 -0.60 4.23 5.76
C ASN A 143 0.90 4.48 5.59
N GLU A 144 1.29 4.94 4.42
CA GLU A 144 2.64 5.31 4.06
C GLU A 144 2.64 6.67 3.37
N LYS A 145 3.58 7.51 3.75
CA LYS A 145 3.78 8.82 3.15
C LYS A 145 5.15 8.88 2.47
N LYS A 146 5.19 9.42 1.26
CA LYS A 146 6.42 9.66 0.50
C LYS A 146 6.61 11.15 0.36
N THR A 147 7.74 11.65 0.84
CA THR A 147 8.15 13.05 0.70
C THR A 147 9.33 13.12 -0.26
N CYS A 148 9.22 13.90 -1.33
CA CYS A 148 10.23 14.05 -2.36
C CYS A 148 10.79 15.45 -2.35
N LEU A 149 12.11 15.55 -2.51
CA LEU A 149 12.83 16.81 -2.81
C LEU A 149 13.48 16.71 -4.18
N VAL A 150 13.30 17.74 -4.98
CA VAL A 150 13.92 17.86 -6.31
C VAL A 150 15.03 18.89 -6.23
N TYR A 151 16.18 18.59 -6.83
CA TYR A 151 17.36 19.48 -6.87
C TYR A 151 17.69 19.87 -8.30
N SER A 152 18.46 20.93 -8.48
CA SER A 152 18.95 21.34 -9.80
C SER A 152 19.95 20.34 -10.37
N ASP A 153 20.80 19.77 -9.51
CA ASP A 153 21.75 18.70 -9.80
C ASP A 153 22.01 17.89 -8.51
N MET A 154 22.74 16.79 -8.63
CA MET A 154 23.03 15.88 -7.52
C MET A 154 24.45 15.33 -7.56
N ASN A 155 25.41 16.10 -8.06
CA ASN A 155 26.82 15.72 -8.17
C ASN A 155 27.47 15.44 -6.79
N TRP A 156 26.80 15.81 -5.71
CA TRP A 156 27.20 15.70 -4.33
C TRP A 156 26.66 14.44 -3.62
N ALA A 157 25.84 13.60 -4.25
CA ALA A 157 25.05 12.55 -3.59
C ALA A 157 25.28 11.14 -4.17
N GLU A 158 26.49 10.79 -4.58
CA GLU A 158 26.73 9.63 -5.46
C GLU A 158 26.72 8.24 -4.80
N GLU A 159 26.93 8.09 -3.47
CA GLU A 159 27.36 6.79 -2.92
C GLU A 159 26.28 5.94 -2.23
N HIS A 160 25.12 6.47 -1.89
CA HIS A 160 24.13 5.74 -1.08
C HIS A 160 22.79 5.59 -1.79
N HIS A 161 22.37 4.33 -2.03
CA HIS A 161 21.08 4.04 -2.67
C HIS A 161 19.91 4.18 -1.69
N LEU A 162 20.01 3.57 -0.52
CA LEU A 162 18.99 3.55 0.51
C LEU A 162 19.64 3.82 1.87
N VAL A 163 19.13 4.80 2.60
CA VAL A 163 19.64 5.21 3.89
C VAL A 163 18.56 5.13 4.96
N GLY A 164 18.82 4.38 6.02
CA GLY A 164 17.94 4.30 7.19
C GLY A 164 18.02 5.57 8.01
N LEU A 165 16.87 6.15 8.35
CA LEU A 165 16.74 7.38 9.13
C LEU A 165 16.19 7.09 10.53
N HIS A 166 16.84 6.18 11.27
CA HIS A 166 16.37 5.72 12.58
C HIS A 166 16.24 6.84 13.62
N ASP A 167 17.08 7.87 13.56
CA ASP A 167 17.02 9.02 14.45
C ASP A 167 16.04 10.13 13.99
N SER A 168 15.48 10.02 12.79
CA SER A 168 14.48 10.95 12.32
C SER A 168 13.13 10.67 12.98
N PRO A 169 12.42 11.66 13.50
CA PRO A 169 11.08 11.48 14.03
C PRO A 169 10.00 11.29 12.95
N TYR A 170 10.33 11.61 11.68
CA TYR A 170 9.35 11.67 10.59
C TYR A 170 9.57 10.64 9.48
N PHE A 171 10.80 10.16 9.28
CA PHE A 171 11.15 9.33 8.14
C PHE A 171 11.83 8.05 8.59
N ASN A 172 11.46 6.92 7.95
CA ASN A 172 12.10 5.63 8.16
C ASN A 172 13.33 5.46 7.27
N PHE A 173 13.19 5.83 5.99
CA PHE A 173 14.22 5.71 4.98
C PHE A 173 14.28 6.93 4.08
N MET A 174 15.45 7.10 3.48
CA MET A 174 15.69 8.02 2.37
C MET A 174 16.25 7.22 1.18
N VAL A 175 15.66 7.42 0.02
CA VAL A 175 16.06 6.80 -1.26
C VAL A 175 16.76 7.85 -2.10
N ASN A 176 18.01 7.57 -2.47
CA ASN A 176 18.80 8.42 -3.35
C ASN A 176 18.51 8.05 -4.80
N LEU A 177 17.61 8.75 -5.45
CA LEU A 177 17.17 8.45 -6.82
C LEU A 177 18.24 8.72 -7.88
N PRO A 178 19.18 9.69 -7.78
CA PRO A 178 20.30 9.80 -8.69
C PRO A 178 21.15 8.55 -8.78
N ALA A 179 21.45 7.92 -7.66
CA ALA A 179 22.23 6.69 -7.64
C ALA A 179 21.49 5.52 -8.29
N ILE A 180 20.14 5.53 -8.30
CA ILE A 180 19.30 4.45 -8.84
C ILE A 180 18.82 4.77 -10.25
N ALA A 181 18.28 5.95 -10.48
CA ALA A 181 17.56 6.31 -11.71
C ALA A 181 18.12 7.55 -12.44
N GLY A 182 19.25 8.12 -11.98
CA GLY A 182 19.82 9.33 -12.55
C GLY A 182 18.92 10.58 -12.47
N LYS A 183 17.98 10.59 -11.51
CA LYS A 183 17.05 11.72 -11.32
C LYS A 183 17.56 12.61 -10.18
N PRO A 184 17.59 13.95 -10.31
CA PRO A 184 18.04 14.85 -9.26
C PRO A 184 17.00 14.96 -8.14
N MET A 185 16.71 13.82 -7.48
CA MET A 185 15.62 13.70 -6.52
C MET A 185 16.00 12.79 -5.36
N ILE A 186 15.62 13.19 -4.16
CA ILE A 186 15.62 12.37 -2.95
C ILE A 186 14.16 12.08 -2.58
N MET A 187 13.86 10.85 -2.22
CA MET A 187 12.55 10.45 -1.70
C MET A 187 12.72 9.87 -0.29
N ALA A 188 11.93 10.32 0.66
CA ALA A 188 11.84 9.69 1.99
C ALA A 188 10.50 9.02 2.20
N LEU A 189 10.52 7.93 2.97
CA LEU A 189 9.35 7.13 3.32
C LEU A 189 9.06 7.28 4.82
N SER A 190 7.79 7.45 5.13
CA SER A 190 7.26 7.54 6.50
C SER A 190 6.18 6.49 6.70
N ALA A 191 6.34 5.62 7.68
CA ALA A 191 5.38 4.60 8.06
C ALA A 191 5.29 4.47 9.59
N GLY A 192 4.23 3.85 10.08
CA GLY A 192 4.02 3.66 11.51
C GLY A 192 3.95 4.97 12.30
N ASP A 193 4.61 5.05 13.46
CA ASP A 193 4.60 6.25 14.31
C ASP A 193 5.22 7.46 13.61
N LYS A 194 6.22 7.23 12.75
CA LYS A 194 6.86 8.30 11.99
C LYS A 194 5.91 8.92 10.95
N GLN A 195 5.04 8.11 10.35
CA GLN A 195 4.00 8.61 9.46
C GLN A 195 2.97 9.44 10.23
N ILE A 196 2.53 8.99 11.42
CA ILE A 196 1.63 9.75 12.29
C ILE A 196 2.24 11.09 12.68
N ALA A 197 3.53 11.11 13.02
CA ALA A 197 4.26 12.34 13.32
C ALA A 197 4.37 13.25 12.09
N ALA A 198 4.63 12.67 10.91
CA ALA A 198 4.72 13.40 9.65
C ALA A 198 3.37 14.05 9.24
N ASP A 199 2.24 13.42 9.57
CA ASP A 199 0.89 13.99 9.30
C ASP A 199 0.59 15.26 10.12
N SER A 200 1.35 15.52 11.19
CA SER A 200 1.21 16.74 11.97
C SER A 200 1.89 17.97 11.34
N LEU A 201 2.69 17.74 10.30
CA LEU A 201 3.46 18.78 9.60
C LEU A 201 2.83 19.14 8.26
N SER A 202 2.98 20.39 7.87
CA SER A 202 2.72 20.82 6.49
C SER A 202 3.73 20.21 5.50
N ILE A 203 3.41 20.26 4.22
CA ILE A 203 4.30 19.79 3.14
C ILE A 203 5.65 20.51 3.19
N ASP A 204 5.64 21.83 3.42
CA ASP A 204 6.86 22.66 3.51
C ASP A 204 7.72 22.31 4.74
N GLU A 205 7.09 22.03 5.88
CA GLU A 205 7.78 21.60 7.09
C GLU A 205 8.40 20.22 6.91
N LEU A 206 7.71 19.27 6.25
CA LEU A 206 8.25 17.96 5.91
C LEU A 206 9.42 18.06 4.94
N ALA A 207 9.30 18.90 3.91
CA ALA A 207 10.39 19.17 2.97
C ALA A 207 11.62 19.71 3.69
N THR A 208 11.43 20.67 4.59
CA THR A 208 12.52 21.24 5.42
C THR A 208 13.17 20.18 6.30
N ALA A 209 12.36 19.36 6.98
CA ALA A 209 12.84 18.29 7.84
C ALA A 209 13.64 17.23 7.05
N LEU A 210 13.18 16.89 5.85
CA LEU A 210 13.92 15.96 4.97
C LEU A 210 15.23 16.58 4.50
N HIS A 211 15.23 17.86 4.11
CA HIS A 211 16.46 18.53 3.66
C HIS A 211 17.53 18.60 4.78
N VAL A 212 17.12 18.75 6.03
CA VAL A 212 18.04 18.64 7.18
C VAL A 212 18.71 17.25 7.22
N ASN A 213 17.95 16.17 7.04
CA ASN A 213 18.52 14.82 6.97
C ASN A 213 19.45 14.64 5.76
N VAL A 214 19.09 15.19 4.60
CA VAL A 214 19.91 15.17 3.38
C VAL A 214 21.28 15.83 3.67
N ARG A 215 21.29 17.03 4.24
CA ARG A 215 22.53 17.74 4.59
C ARG A 215 23.37 17.00 5.61
N ALA A 216 22.76 16.38 6.59
CA ALA A 216 23.46 15.64 7.64
C ALA A 216 24.15 14.37 7.11
N ILE A 217 23.59 13.72 6.09
CA ILE A 217 24.01 12.38 5.65
C ILE A 217 24.77 12.43 4.32
N LEU A 218 24.26 13.17 3.35
CA LEU A 218 24.81 13.18 1.99
C LEU A 218 25.79 14.33 1.75
N GLY A 219 25.75 15.39 2.54
CA GLY A 219 26.71 16.49 2.47
C GLY A 219 26.13 17.81 2.94
N SER A 220 26.89 18.52 3.81
CA SER A 220 26.50 19.82 4.33
C SER A 220 26.31 20.90 3.25
N ASP A 221 26.94 20.68 2.10
CA ASP A 221 26.93 21.60 0.94
C ASP A 221 25.78 21.33 -0.04
N ALA A 222 24.87 20.39 0.31
CA ALA A 222 23.68 20.15 -0.48
C ALA A 222 22.90 21.46 -0.71
N PRO A 223 22.64 21.83 -1.98
CA PRO A 223 21.88 23.04 -2.31
C PRO A 223 20.45 22.95 -1.79
N ASP A 224 19.77 24.08 -1.73
CA ASP A 224 18.35 24.06 -1.41
C ASP A 224 17.56 23.34 -2.53
N PRO A 225 16.53 22.55 -2.20
CA PRO A 225 15.69 21.92 -3.21
C PRO A 225 14.93 22.98 -4.01
N ILE A 226 14.76 22.71 -5.31
CA ILE A 226 14.03 23.61 -6.23
C ILE A 226 12.53 23.31 -6.28
N ASP A 227 12.13 22.12 -5.82
CA ASP A 227 10.73 21.68 -5.74
C ASP A 227 10.60 20.54 -4.72
N HIS A 228 9.38 20.34 -4.23
CA HIS A 228 9.06 19.24 -3.32
C HIS A 228 7.60 18.81 -3.43
N SER A 229 7.34 17.58 -3.02
CA SER A 229 5.99 17.01 -2.98
C SER A 229 5.85 15.96 -1.90
N THR A 230 4.61 15.73 -1.47
CA THR A 230 4.30 14.68 -0.48
C THR A 230 3.00 13.97 -0.88
N THR A 231 2.98 12.64 -0.75
CA THR A 231 1.74 11.87 -0.90
C THR A 231 0.91 11.93 0.37
N ASP A 232 -0.42 11.78 0.23
CA ASP A 232 -1.35 11.81 1.36
C ASP A 232 -2.48 10.79 1.20
N TRP A 233 -2.10 9.52 1.04
CA TRP A 233 -3.03 8.42 0.79
C TRP A 233 -4.05 8.20 1.91
N GLY A 234 -3.67 8.52 3.16
CA GLY A 234 -4.55 8.41 4.32
C GLY A 234 -5.76 9.32 4.25
N ASN A 235 -5.62 10.49 3.66
CA ASN A 235 -6.67 11.50 3.47
C ASN A 235 -7.31 11.46 2.08
N ASP A 236 -6.80 10.63 1.16
CA ASP A 236 -7.43 10.45 -0.15
C ASP A 236 -8.79 9.75 0.04
N PRO A 237 -9.92 10.38 -0.37
CA PRO A 237 -11.26 9.84 -0.16
C PRO A 237 -11.54 8.55 -0.95
N TYR A 238 -10.66 8.18 -1.89
CA TYR A 238 -10.77 6.98 -2.71
C TYR A 238 -9.73 5.91 -2.35
N ALA A 239 -8.91 6.13 -1.32
CA ALA A 239 -7.94 5.16 -0.83
C ALA A 239 -8.08 4.91 0.67
N LEU A 240 -8.03 5.95 1.51
CA LEU A 240 -8.07 5.93 2.97
C LEU A 240 -6.93 5.08 3.56
N GLY A 241 -5.76 5.14 2.96
CA GLY A 241 -4.55 4.41 3.33
C GLY A 241 -3.73 3.97 2.14
N ALA A 242 -2.64 3.24 2.37
CA ALA A 242 -1.68 2.82 1.35
C ALA A 242 -1.92 1.39 0.85
N TYR A 243 -1.80 0.39 1.72
CA TYR A 243 -1.97 -1.03 1.37
C TYR A 243 -2.29 -1.88 2.59
N SER A 244 -2.75 -3.12 2.31
CA SER A 244 -3.14 -4.08 3.35
C SER A 244 -1.95 -4.79 3.97
N HIS A 245 -2.12 -5.20 5.22
CA HIS A 245 -1.13 -5.99 5.97
C HIS A 245 -1.82 -6.95 6.95
N SER A 246 -1.05 -7.86 7.53
CA SER A 246 -1.53 -8.75 8.58
C SER A 246 -1.54 -8.06 9.93
N SER A 247 -2.73 -7.79 10.47
CA SER A 247 -2.89 -7.25 11.81
C SER A 247 -2.76 -8.33 12.90
N LEU A 248 -2.79 -7.94 14.17
CA LEU A 248 -2.82 -8.87 15.30
C LEU A 248 -4.11 -9.71 15.34
N ASP A 249 -5.20 -9.20 14.77
CA ASP A 249 -6.51 -9.86 14.75
C ASP A 249 -6.71 -10.79 13.54
N THR A 250 -5.73 -10.86 12.63
CA THR A 250 -5.78 -11.70 11.43
C THR A 250 -5.65 -13.16 11.80
N LEU A 251 -6.62 -13.99 11.40
CA LEU A 251 -6.70 -15.43 11.69
C LEU A 251 -6.07 -16.30 10.58
N GLY A 252 -5.83 -15.73 9.39
CA GLY A 252 -5.21 -16.38 8.23
C GLY A 252 -6.19 -17.02 7.25
N ASN A 253 -7.50 -16.80 7.42
CA ASN A 253 -8.54 -17.25 6.48
C ASN A 253 -9.34 -16.09 5.86
N GLU A 254 -9.02 -14.84 6.19
CA GLU A 254 -9.75 -13.65 5.75
C GLU A 254 -9.81 -13.56 4.23
N LYS A 255 -8.68 -13.76 3.58
CA LYS A 255 -8.57 -13.69 2.11
C LYS A 255 -9.48 -14.72 1.45
N LYS A 256 -9.50 -15.96 1.96
CA LYS A 256 -10.41 -17.01 1.46
C LYS A 256 -11.87 -16.63 1.63
N ILE A 257 -12.25 -16.09 2.79
CA ILE A 257 -13.62 -15.61 3.05
C ILE A 257 -14.00 -14.52 2.04
N LEU A 258 -13.15 -13.51 1.87
CA LEU A 258 -13.41 -12.37 0.99
C LEU A 258 -13.42 -12.74 -0.49
N GLN A 259 -12.73 -13.80 -0.89
CA GLN A 259 -12.73 -14.33 -2.25
C GLN A 259 -14.02 -15.08 -2.61
N HIS A 260 -14.84 -15.50 -1.63
CA HIS A 260 -16.10 -16.15 -1.91
C HIS A 260 -17.14 -15.20 -2.50
N PRO A 261 -17.86 -15.60 -3.56
CA PRO A 261 -18.93 -14.78 -4.14
C PRO A 261 -20.05 -14.52 -3.13
N ILE A 262 -20.45 -13.27 -2.99
CA ILE A 262 -21.60 -12.88 -2.19
C ILE A 262 -22.84 -13.07 -3.03
N ALA A 263 -23.72 -13.99 -2.60
CA ALA A 263 -24.94 -14.37 -3.30
C ALA A 263 -24.72 -14.74 -4.79
N GLY A 264 -23.53 -15.22 -5.15
CA GLY A 264 -23.16 -15.61 -6.52
C GLY A 264 -23.01 -14.44 -7.51
N ARG A 265 -23.14 -13.18 -7.07
CA ARG A 265 -23.22 -12.02 -7.97
C ARG A 265 -22.25 -10.88 -7.65
N ILE A 266 -21.74 -10.80 -6.43
CA ILE A 266 -20.79 -9.77 -6.01
C ILE A 266 -19.48 -10.48 -5.65
N LEU A 267 -18.38 -10.06 -6.26
CA LEU A 267 -17.03 -10.49 -5.92
C LEU A 267 -16.21 -9.30 -5.43
N LEU A 268 -15.43 -9.52 -4.39
CA LEU A 268 -14.37 -8.60 -4.01
C LEU A 268 -13.06 -9.05 -4.67
N ALA A 269 -12.24 -8.10 -5.08
CA ALA A 269 -10.92 -8.37 -5.63
C ALA A 269 -9.96 -7.20 -5.37
N GLY A 270 -8.67 -7.50 -5.33
CA GLY A 270 -7.62 -6.51 -5.15
C GLY A 270 -6.43 -7.07 -4.37
N GLU A 271 -5.45 -6.20 -4.10
CA GLU A 271 -4.21 -6.59 -3.41
C GLU A 271 -4.46 -7.21 -2.03
N ALA A 272 -5.45 -6.70 -1.29
CA ALA A 272 -5.78 -7.16 0.07
C ALA A 272 -6.26 -8.63 0.12
N LEU A 273 -6.72 -9.17 -1.01
CA LEU A 273 -7.20 -10.55 -1.12
C LEU A 273 -6.15 -11.49 -1.72
N SER A 274 -5.05 -10.93 -2.23
CA SER A 274 -3.94 -11.68 -2.81
C SER A 274 -3.03 -12.28 -1.73
N ASN A 275 -2.36 -13.39 -2.05
CA ASN A 275 -1.25 -13.90 -1.24
C ASN A 275 -0.04 -12.94 -1.26
N ARG A 276 -0.02 -12.00 -2.19
CA ARG A 276 0.96 -10.91 -2.29
C ARG A 276 0.27 -9.58 -2.02
N SER A 277 -0.07 -9.35 -0.75
CA SER A 277 -0.65 -8.07 -0.29
C SER A 277 0.32 -6.92 -0.51
N GLY A 278 -0.20 -5.74 -0.84
CA GLY A 278 0.60 -4.53 -1.06
C GLY A 278 1.32 -4.46 -2.41
N TYR A 279 1.23 -5.50 -3.27
CA TYR A 279 1.92 -5.56 -4.55
C TYR A 279 0.98 -5.44 -5.75
N VAL A 280 1.47 -4.80 -6.82
CA VAL A 280 0.71 -4.58 -8.06
C VAL A 280 0.37 -5.88 -8.75
N ASP A 281 1.31 -6.83 -8.82
CA ASP A 281 1.08 -8.15 -9.40
C ASP A 281 0.10 -8.98 -8.55
N GLY A 282 0.10 -8.80 -7.23
CA GLY A 282 -0.91 -9.37 -6.35
C GLY A 282 -2.32 -8.89 -6.70
N ALA A 283 -2.50 -7.58 -6.89
CA ALA A 283 -3.75 -7.00 -7.33
C ALA A 283 -4.18 -7.52 -8.71
N TRP A 284 -3.24 -7.61 -9.66
CA TRP A 284 -3.47 -8.13 -11.00
C TRP A 284 -3.96 -9.59 -10.98
N ASN A 285 -3.24 -10.46 -10.28
CA ASN A 285 -3.54 -11.89 -10.18
C ASN A 285 -4.91 -12.14 -9.53
N ASP A 286 -5.23 -11.39 -8.48
CA ASP A 286 -6.51 -11.52 -7.81
C ASP A 286 -7.68 -10.99 -8.67
N GLY A 287 -7.44 -9.95 -9.47
CA GLY A 287 -8.38 -9.48 -10.49
C GLY A 287 -8.69 -10.56 -11.54
N GLN A 288 -7.66 -11.28 -12.01
CA GLN A 288 -7.83 -12.43 -12.93
C GLN A 288 -8.62 -13.57 -12.28
N ARG A 289 -8.34 -13.89 -11.00
CA ARG A 289 -9.13 -14.87 -10.23
C ARG A 289 -10.61 -14.49 -10.22
N ALA A 290 -10.92 -13.25 -9.86
CA ALA A 290 -12.30 -12.79 -9.76
C ALA A 290 -13.03 -12.83 -11.11
N ALA A 291 -12.37 -12.41 -12.19
CA ALA A 291 -12.93 -12.48 -13.54
C ALA A 291 -13.21 -13.93 -13.95
N SER A 292 -12.28 -14.86 -13.66
CA SER A 292 -12.43 -16.29 -14.00
C SER A 292 -13.63 -16.93 -13.31
N VAL A 293 -13.98 -16.50 -12.08
CA VAL A 293 -15.17 -17.03 -11.37
C VAL A 293 -16.45 -16.74 -12.14
N PHE A 294 -16.59 -15.55 -12.72
CA PHE A 294 -17.80 -15.23 -13.51
C PHE A 294 -17.77 -15.83 -14.91
N ILE A 295 -16.62 -15.83 -15.58
CA ILE A 295 -16.49 -16.39 -16.95
C ILE A 295 -16.80 -17.90 -16.96
N ASN A 296 -16.34 -18.65 -15.96
CA ASN A 296 -16.55 -20.10 -15.90
C ASN A 296 -17.96 -20.49 -15.44
N ASN A 297 -18.78 -19.53 -14.99
CA ASN A 297 -20.17 -19.76 -14.58
C ASN A 297 -21.20 -19.22 -15.60
N LEU A 298 -20.73 -18.69 -16.75
CA LEU A 298 -21.53 -18.33 -17.92
C LEU A 298 -21.63 -19.52 -18.88
#